data_d725cc4b8e0ef55d020acd9308c4f4f1
#
_entry.id   d725cc4b8e0ef55d020acd9308c4f4f1
#
_cell.length_a   1.000
_cell.length_b   1.000
_cell.length_c   1.000
_cell.angle_alpha   90.00
_cell.angle_beta   90.00
_cell.angle_gamma   90.00
#
_symmetry.space_group_name_H-M   'P 1'
#
loop_
_entity.id
_entity.type
_entity.pdbx_description
1 polymer ?
#
loop_
_entity_poly.entity_id
_entity_poly.type
_entity_poly.pdbx_seq_one_letter_code
_entity_poly.pdbx_strand_id
1 'polypeptide(L)'
;SLQKPLLIDFNAGALQYRRNHGGKKELLLKAISAKPGQQVIDCTAGLGVDAFLMAASGCTVTLLERSPVLALLLADGLSRGREGPETQSIVARMALVQTDAIEWLGRLEKPADTIYIDQMFPHRQKSAAVKGGMQLLQKFLGDDGHVADLLAAALATNSRRVVVKRPLVGGDSEGMAPHYQLKAKASRFDIYLQNPATH
;
A
#
# COMPACT_ATOMS: atom_id res chain seq x y z
N SER A 1 -25.91 -9.27 17.10
CA SER A 1 -24.54 -9.15 17.66
C SER A 1 -23.93 -7.85 17.19
N LEU A 2 -23.56 -6.95 18.11
CA LEU A 2 -22.86 -5.72 17.80
C LEU A 2 -21.55 -6.07 17.06
N GLN A 3 -21.37 -5.54 15.85
CA GLN A 3 -20.12 -5.69 15.12
C GLN A 3 -19.02 -4.95 15.90
N LYS A 4 -17.84 -5.58 16.02
CA LYS A 4 -16.69 -4.90 16.64
C LYS A 4 -16.34 -3.65 15.81
N PRO A 5 -16.08 -2.51 16.46
CA PRO A 5 -15.66 -1.30 15.74
C PRO A 5 -14.38 -1.58 14.97
N LEU A 6 -14.24 -0.94 13.80
CA LEU A 6 -13.02 -1.00 13.02
C LEU A 6 -11.98 -0.10 13.71
N LEU A 7 -10.86 -0.70 14.10
CA LEU A 7 -9.73 -0.01 14.73
C LEU A 7 -8.46 -0.34 13.95
N ILE A 8 -7.69 0.66 13.57
CA ILE A 8 -6.35 0.48 13.01
C ILE A 8 -5.36 0.47 14.17
N ASP A 9 -4.82 -0.70 14.48
CA ASP A 9 -3.88 -0.87 15.58
C ASP A 9 -2.56 -1.47 15.07
N PHE A 10 -1.53 -0.64 15.01
CA PHE A 10 -0.20 -1.05 14.55
C PHE A 10 0.55 -1.92 15.58
N ASN A 11 0.08 -1.99 16.84
CA ASN A 11 0.58 -2.91 17.85
C ASN A 11 -0.11 -4.27 17.82
N ALA A 12 -1.13 -4.48 16.97
CA ALA A 12 -1.85 -5.75 16.89
C ALA A 12 -0.91 -6.91 16.57
N GLY A 13 -1.10 -8.05 17.27
CA GLY A 13 -0.21 -9.20 17.23
C GLY A 13 0.08 -9.75 15.83
N ALA A 14 -0.88 -9.67 14.88
CA ALA A 14 -0.66 -10.11 13.50
C ALA A 14 0.37 -9.23 12.75
N LEU A 15 0.35 -7.92 12.95
CA LEU A 15 1.33 -6.99 12.37
C LEU A 15 2.70 -7.15 13.05
N GLN A 16 2.71 -7.31 14.37
CA GLN A 16 3.91 -7.57 15.14
C GLN A 16 4.55 -8.90 14.70
N TYR A 17 3.75 -9.95 14.47
CA TYR A 17 4.23 -11.22 13.94
C TYR A 17 4.85 -11.07 12.55
N ARG A 18 4.21 -10.38 11.60
CA ARG A 18 4.76 -10.13 10.26
C ARG A 18 6.05 -9.32 10.31
N ARG A 19 6.09 -8.28 11.15
CA ARG A 19 7.30 -7.47 11.37
C ARG A 19 8.47 -8.33 11.87
N ASN A 20 8.24 -9.17 12.84
CA ASN A 20 9.30 -9.94 13.52
C ASN A 20 9.74 -11.18 12.72
N HIS A 21 8.84 -11.80 11.96
CA HIS A 21 9.09 -13.07 11.26
C HIS A 21 9.14 -12.92 9.73
N GLY A 22 8.56 -11.87 9.16
CA GLY A 22 8.58 -11.59 7.72
C GLY A 22 9.97 -11.13 7.24
N GLY A 23 10.54 -10.14 7.89
CA GLY A 23 11.85 -9.60 7.59
C GLY A 23 12.15 -9.50 6.09
N LYS A 24 13.38 -9.80 5.67
CA LYS A 24 13.78 -9.85 4.25
C LYS A 24 13.05 -10.91 3.41
N LYS A 25 12.31 -11.83 4.04
CA LYS A 25 11.49 -12.86 3.35
C LYS A 25 10.11 -12.34 2.95
N GLU A 26 9.66 -11.20 3.51
CA GLU A 26 8.40 -10.60 3.11
C GLU A 26 8.46 -10.20 1.63
N LEU A 27 7.56 -10.77 0.82
CA LEU A 27 7.60 -10.61 -0.63
C LEU A 27 7.35 -9.16 -1.06
N LEU A 28 6.54 -8.42 -0.28
CA LEU A 28 6.35 -6.98 -0.43
C LEU A 28 7.69 -6.23 -0.41
N LEU A 29 8.53 -6.49 0.61
CA LEU A 29 9.81 -5.80 0.77
C LEU A 29 10.79 -6.13 -0.37
N LYS A 30 10.72 -7.35 -0.90
CA LYS A 30 11.46 -7.74 -2.11
C LYS A 30 10.93 -7.01 -3.35
N ALA A 31 9.61 -6.92 -3.50
CA ALA A 31 8.99 -6.27 -4.65
C ALA A 31 9.36 -4.80 -4.75
N ILE A 32 9.33 -4.07 -3.64
CA ILE A 32 9.75 -2.67 -3.60
C ILE A 32 11.28 -2.48 -3.56
N SER A 33 12.06 -3.56 -3.44
CA SER A 33 13.52 -3.52 -3.23
C SER A 33 13.90 -2.68 -2.01
N ALA A 34 13.24 -2.95 -0.86
CA ALA A 34 13.31 -2.14 0.36
C ALA A 34 14.74 -1.90 0.85
N LYS A 35 15.03 -0.63 1.12
CA LYS A 35 16.31 -0.16 1.71
C LYS A 35 16.03 0.93 2.73
N PRO A 36 16.82 1.04 3.81
CA PRO A 36 16.72 2.18 4.72
C PRO A 36 16.86 3.52 3.99
N GLY A 37 15.98 4.47 4.31
CA GLY A 37 15.95 5.80 3.71
C GLY A 37 15.27 5.88 2.33
N GLN A 38 14.85 4.77 1.76
CA GLN A 38 14.14 4.74 0.48
C GLN A 38 12.80 5.47 0.58
N GLN A 39 12.51 6.33 -0.42
CA GLN A 39 11.25 7.06 -0.55
C GLN A 39 10.23 6.18 -1.27
N VAL A 40 9.13 5.85 -0.59
CA VAL A 40 8.04 5.05 -1.15
C VAL A 40 6.74 5.86 -1.09
N ILE A 41 5.98 5.86 -2.19
CA ILE A 41 4.63 6.40 -2.24
C ILE A 41 3.66 5.23 -2.31
N ASP A 42 2.83 5.07 -1.28
CA ASP A 42 1.71 4.12 -1.27
C ASP A 42 0.46 4.84 -1.77
N CYS A 43 0.05 4.55 -3.00
CA CYS A 43 -1.08 5.20 -3.68
C CYS A 43 -2.45 4.69 -3.20
N THR A 44 -2.47 3.67 -2.37
CA THR A 44 -3.68 2.95 -1.95
C THR A 44 -3.63 2.58 -0.47
N ALA A 45 -3.37 3.58 0.38
CA ALA A 45 -2.99 3.37 1.77
C ALA A 45 -3.95 2.50 2.59
N GLY A 46 -5.27 2.68 2.40
CA GLY A 46 -6.29 1.88 3.08
C GLY A 46 -6.12 1.86 4.59
N LEU A 47 -5.87 0.68 5.17
CA LEU A 47 -5.61 0.53 6.60
C LEU A 47 -4.13 0.71 7.00
N GLY A 48 -3.25 1.05 6.08
CA GLY A 48 -1.84 1.33 6.32
C GLY A 48 -0.96 0.13 6.64
N VAL A 49 -1.47 -1.10 6.46
CA VAL A 49 -0.76 -2.34 6.84
C VAL A 49 0.54 -2.53 6.05
N ASP A 50 0.47 -2.44 4.72
CA ASP A 50 1.63 -2.61 3.86
C ASP A 50 2.61 -1.44 4.02
N ALA A 51 2.09 -0.19 4.15
CA ALA A 51 2.89 0.99 4.47
C ALA A 51 3.66 0.86 5.79
N PHE A 52 3.01 0.32 6.83
CA PHE A 52 3.67 0.06 8.12
C PHE A 52 4.83 -0.94 7.99
N LEU A 53 4.67 -2.01 7.21
CA LEU A 53 5.75 -2.98 6.97
C LEU A 53 6.91 -2.36 6.19
N MET A 54 6.62 -1.52 5.18
CA MET A 54 7.63 -0.76 4.44
C MET A 54 8.39 0.20 5.36
N ALA A 55 7.68 0.95 6.22
CA ALA A 55 8.28 1.84 7.20
C ALA A 55 9.10 1.09 8.27
N ALA A 56 8.64 -0.10 8.71
CA ALA A 56 9.37 -0.95 9.63
C ALA A 56 10.69 -1.47 9.04
N SER A 57 10.79 -1.59 7.71
CA SER A 57 12.05 -1.94 7.02
C SER A 57 13.01 -0.76 6.84
N GLY A 58 12.62 0.44 7.29
CA GLY A 58 13.42 1.66 7.22
C GLY A 58 13.08 2.59 6.05
N CYS A 59 12.06 2.30 5.25
CA CYS A 59 11.59 3.20 4.20
C CYS A 59 10.87 4.42 4.80
N THR A 60 10.92 5.55 4.11
CA THR A 60 10.03 6.69 4.34
C THR A 60 8.84 6.55 3.42
N VAL A 61 7.63 6.53 3.96
CA VAL A 61 6.42 6.20 3.20
C VAL A 61 5.44 7.37 3.22
N THR A 62 5.08 7.85 2.05
CA THR A 62 3.94 8.76 1.86
C THR A 62 2.71 7.92 1.53
N LEU A 63 1.66 8.05 2.35
CA LEU A 63 0.41 7.31 2.22
C LEU A 63 -0.64 8.20 1.59
N LEU A 64 -1.14 7.82 0.43
CA LEU A 64 -2.22 8.54 -0.24
C LEU A 64 -3.53 7.78 -0.02
N GLU A 65 -4.54 8.45 0.52
CA GLU A 65 -5.87 7.88 0.76
C GLU A 65 -6.96 8.86 0.32
N ARG A 66 -7.79 8.43 -0.63
CA ARG A 66 -8.87 9.30 -1.15
C ARG A 66 -10.10 9.34 -0.25
N SER A 67 -10.40 8.24 0.45
CA SER A 67 -11.56 8.15 1.34
C SER A 67 -11.33 8.98 2.61
N PRO A 68 -12.12 10.02 2.88
CA PRO A 68 -11.95 10.82 4.10
C PRO A 68 -12.19 9.99 5.36
N VAL A 69 -13.05 8.97 5.30
CA VAL A 69 -13.31 8.08 6.43
C VAL A 69 -12.10 7.20 6.72
N LEU A 70 -11.49 6.60 5.70
CA LEU A 70 -10.29 5.80 5.89
C LEU A 70 -9.09 6.65 6.31
N ALA A 71 -8.93 7.83 5.73
CA ALA A 71 -7.88 8.76 6.11
C ALA A 71 -8.00 9.17 7.59
N LEU A 72 -9.22 9.42 8.08
CA LEU A 72 -9.46 9.72 9.50
C LEU A 72 -9.09 8.53 10.42
N LEU A 73 -9.53 7.33 10.08
CA LEU A 73 -9.21 6.11 10.83
C LEU A 73 -7.70 5.84 10.83
N LEU A 74 -7.04 6.06 9.70
CA LEU A 74 -5.59 5.88 9.57
C LEU A 74 -4.83 6.94 10.36
N ALA A 75 -5.27 8.19 10.34
CA ALA A 75 -4.69 9.27 11.14
C ALA A 75 -4.78 8.97 12.64
N ASP A 76 -5.92 8.45 13.12
CA ASP A 76 -6.09 8.00 14.50
C ASP A 76 -5.13 6.83 14.84
N GLY A 77 -5.03 5.83 13.96
CA GLY A 77 -4.09 4.72 14.13
C GLY A 77 -2.63 5.18 14.19
N LEU A 78 -2.23 6.11 13.33
CA LEU A 78 -0.89 6.71 13.35
C LEU A 78 -0.65 7.52 14.62
N SER A 79 -1.63 8.26 15.11
CA SER A 79 -1.54 9.00 16.38
C SER A 79 -1.25 8.06 17.54
N ARG A 80 -2.03 6.98 17.68
CA ARG A 80 -1.80 5.97 18.72
C ARG A 80 -0.46 5.24 18.54
N GLY A 81 -0.05 5.01 17.30
CA GLY A 81 1.24 4.40 17.00
C GLY A 81 2.44 5.25 17.45
N ARG A 82 2.29 6.59 17.53
CA ARG A 82 3.33 7.50 18.06
C ARG A 82 3.54 7.35 19.57
N GLU A 83 2.54 6.90 20.28
CA GLU A 83 2.60 6.69 21.74
C GLU A 83 3.20 5.32 22.10
N GLY A 84 3.20 4.37 21.16
CA GLY A 84 3.71 3.03 21.37
C GLY A 84 5.24 2.96 21.29
N PRO A 85 5.95 2.42 22.31
CA PRO A 85 7.42 2.39 22.29
C PRO A 85 7.99 1.58 21.12
N GLU A 86 7.28 0.55 20.63
CA GLU A 86 7.72 -0.27 19.53
C GLU A 86 7.32 0.26 18.14
N THR A 87 6.34 1.16 18.07
CA THR A 87 5.77 1.67 16.82
C THR A 87 6.15 3.12 16.53
N GLN A 88 6.51 3.89 17.55
CA GLN A 88 6.82 5.32 17.44
C GLN A 88 7.84 5.60 16.33
N SER A 89 8.97 4.91 16.33
CA SER A 89 10.02 5.11 15.34
C SER A 89 9.62 4.64 13.94
N ILE A 90 8.64 3.74 13.81
CA ILE A 90 8.11 3.25 12.53
C ILE A 90 7.15 4.27 11.96
N VAL A 91 6.12 4.66 12.75
CA VAL A 91 5.10 5.60 12.26
C VAL A 91 5.65 7.02 12.03
N ALA A 92 6.77 7.38 12.66
CA ALA A 92 7.50 8.61 12.36
C ALA A 92 8.00 8.70 10.91
N ARG A 93 8.13 7.56 10.22
CA ARG A 93 8.48 7.48 8.80
C ARG A 93 7.26 7.40 7.87
N MET A 94 6.05 7.55 8.40
CA MET A 94 4.79 7.45 7.65
C MET A 94 4.10 8.81 7.62
N ALA A 95 3.89 9.36 6.44
CA ALA A 95 3.19 10.63 6.22
C ALA A 95 1.90 10.38 5.46
N LEU A 96 0.75 10.68 6.09
CA LEU A 96 -0.57 10.51 5.47
C LEU A 96 -0.99 11.82 4.76
N VAL A 97 -1.47 11.66 3.53
CA VAL A 97 -2.09 12.72 2.73
C VAL A 97 -3.46 12.23 2.27
N GLN A 98 -4.53 12.94 2.67
CA GLN A 98 -5.87 12.68 2.13
C GLN A 98 -5.99 13.34 0.76
N THR A 99 -5.94 12.53 -0.30
CA THR A 99 -5.98 13.02 -1.68
C THR A 99 -6.31 11.89 -2.66
N ASP A 100 -6.70 12.26 -3.88
CA ASP A 100 -6.67 11.33 -5.01
C ASP A 100 -5.22 11.12 -5.46
N ALA A 101 -4.83 9.85 -5.65
CA ALA A 101 -3.45 9.50 -5.98
C ALA A 101 -3.05 9.94 -7.40
N ILE A 102 -3.97 9.90 -8.37
CA ILE A 102 -3.69 10.33 -9.75
C ILE A 102 -3.40 11.84 -9.77
N GLU A 103 -4.25 12.63 -9.12
CA GLU A 103 -4.04 14.07 -9.02
C GLU A 103 -2.73 14.41 -8.31
N TRP A 104 -2.43 13.69 -7.23
CA TRP A 104 -1.23 13.94 -6.45
C TRP A 104 0.04 13.58 -7.22
N LEU A 105 0.06 12.42 -7.92
CA LEU A 105 1.17 11.99 -8.76
C LEU A 105 1.40 12.96 -9.92
N GLY A 106 0.35 13.55 -10.50
CA GLY A 106 0.44 14.56 -11.56
C GLY A 106 1.14 15.84 -11.13
N ARG A 107 1.27 16.10 -9.82
CA ARG A 107 1.95 17.28 -9.23
C ARG A 107 3.28 16.93 -8.56
N LEU A 108 3.75 15.68 -8.72
CA LEU A 108 4.97 15.22 -8.09
C LEU A 108 6.19 15.88 -8.73
N GLU A 109 6.86 16.75 -8.00
CA GLU A 109 8.01 17.52 -8.52
C GLU A 109 9.28 16.66 -8.66
N LYS A 110 9.44 15.66 -7.82
CA LYS A 110 10.62 14.79 -7.79
C LYS A 110 10.22 13.33 -7.81
N PRO A 111 10.77 12.51 -8.73
CA PRO A 111 10.50 11.08 -8.75
C PRO A 111 10.82 10.41 -7.42
N ALA A 112 9.96 9.49 -6.98
CA ALA A 112 10.23 8.65 -5.83
C ALA A 112 11.13 7.46 -6.21
N ASP A 113 11.69 6.77 -5.21
CA ASP A 113 12.39 5.51 -5.47
C ASP A 113 11.41 4.42 -5.88
N THR A 114 10.23 4.36 -5.23
CA THR A 114 9.19 3.38 -5.55
C THR A 114 7.80 3.97 -5.36
N ILE A 115 6.92 3.67 -6.32
CA ILE A 115 5.46 3.83 -6.19
C ILE A 115 4.86 2.46 -5.97
N TYR A 116 4.01 2.32 -4.96
CA TYR A 116 3.31 1.10 -4.61
C TYR A 116 1.80 1.28 -4.78
N ILE A 117 1.16 0.28 -5.41
CA ILE A 117 -0.28 0.23 -5.67
C ILE A 117 -0.79 -1.13 -5.21
N ASP A 118 -1.67 -1.15 -4.20
CA ASP A 118 -2.42 -2.33 -3.75
C ASP A 118 -3.90 -2.10 -3.96
N GLN A 119 -4.37 -2.44 -5.15
CA GLN A 119 -5.79 -2.39 -5.38
C GLN A 119 -6.50 -3.54 -4.68
N MET A 120 -7.43 -3.19 -3.80
CA MET A 120 -8.36 -4.15 -3.24
C MET A 120 -9.33 -4.59 -4.35
N PHE A 121 -8.96 -5.66 -5.07
CA PHE A 121 -9.91 -6.32 -5.96
C PHE A 121 -11.09 -6.84 -5.12
N PRO A 122 -12.33 -6.72 -5.59
CA PRO A 122 -13.47 -7.35 -4.95
C PRO A 122 -13.21 -8.87 -4.96
N HIS A 123 -12.77 -9.41 -3.84
CA HIS A 123 -12.58 -10.85 -3.70
C HIS A 123 -13.91 -11.53 -3.97
N ARG A 124 -13.97 -12.42 -4.96
CA ARG A 124 -15.02 -13.39 -5.09
C ARG A 124 -15.19 -14.06 -3.72
N GLN A 125 -16.37 -13.89 -3.16
CA GLN A 125 -16.78 -14.42 -1.86
C GLN A 125 -16.47 -15.92 -1.77
N LYS A 126 -15.37 -16.29 -1.14
CA LYS A 126 -15.10 -17.64 -0.65
C LYS A 126 -14.25 -17.58 0.62
N SER A 127 -14.77 -16.92 1.64
CA SER A 127 -14.57 -17.31 3.04
C SER A 127 -15.51 -16.49 3.93
N ALA A 128 -16.32 -17.19 4.71
CA ALA A 128 -17.27 -16.64 5.67
C ALA A 128 -16.62 -15.91 6.87
N ALA A 129 -15.39 -15.49 6.77
CA ALA A 129 -14.60 -14.93 7.86
C ALA A 129 -14.05 -13.52 7.61
N VAL A 130 -14.35 -12.88 6.48
CA VAL A 130 -14.06 -11.45 6.33
C VAL A 130 -15.21 -10.68 6.95
N LYS A 131 -15.07 -10.46 8.23
CA LYS A 131 -16.06 -9.92 9.15
C LYS A 131 -16.51 -8.52 8.74
N GLY A 132 -17.80 -8.26 8.97
CA GLY A 132 -18.63 -7.11 8.60
C GLY A 132 -18.02 -5.72 8.48
N GLY A 133 -16.94 -5.39 9.18
CA GLY A 133 -16.23 -4.13 9.05
C GLY A 133 -15.56 -3.93 7.69
N MET A 134 -14.95 -4.98 7.13
CA MET A 134 -14.32 -4.92 5.80
C MET A 134 -15.37 -4.89 4.67
N GLN A 135 -16.53 -5.55 4.85
CA GLN A 135 -17.63 -5.49 3.89
C GLN A 135 -18.28 -4.11 3.88
N LEU A 136 -18.38 -3.47 5.04
CA LEU A 136 -18.88 -2.10 5.15
C LEU A 136 -17.92 -1.13 4.44
N LEU A 137 -16.63 -1.29 4.61
CA LEU A 137 -15.60 -0.49 3.91
C LEU A 137 -15.68 -0.67 2.40
N GLN A 138 -15.83 -1.89 1.89
CA GLN A 138 -15.96 -2.14 0.45
C GLN A 138 -17.18 -1.42 -0.17
N LYS A 139 -18.28 -1.27 0.57
CA LYS A 139 -19.45 -0.49 0.13
C LYS A 139 -19.17 1.02 0.05
N PHE A 140 -18.26 1.54 0.86
CA PHE A 140 -17.88 2.96 0.87
C PHE A 140 -16.74 3.29 -0.11
N LEU A 141 -15.93 2.31 -0.54
CA LEU A 141 -14.77 2.54 -1.38
C LEU A 141 -15.10 2.69 -2.88
N GLY A 142 -16.32 2.29 -3.32
CA GLY A 142 -16.73 2.38 -4.73
C GLY A 142 -15.99 1.40 -5.65
N ASP A 143 -16.41 1.37 -6.90
CA ASP A 143 -15.82 0.53 -7.94
C ASP A 143 -14.56 1.20 -8.50
N ASP A 144 -13.41 0.54 -8.34
CA ASP A 144 -12.10 1.08 -8.73
C ASP A 144 -11.82 0.86 -10.24
N GLY A 145 -12.67 1.39 -11.11
CA GLY A 145 -12.47 1.34 -12.57
C GLY A 145 -11.21 2.04 -13.10
N HIS A 146 -10.36 2.60 -12.22
CA HIS A 146 -9.22 3.45 -12.56
C HIS A 146 -7.83 2.83 -12.34
N VAL A 147 -7.71 1.48 -12.33
CA VAL A 147 -6.40 0.80 -12.17
C VAL A 147 -5.43 1.21 -13.27
N ALA A 148 -5.93 1.28 -14.50
CA ALA A 148 -5.17 1.67 -15.69
C ALA A 148 -4.62 3.07 -15.54
N ASP A 149 -5.52 3.98 -15.19
CA ASP A 149 -5.19 5.40 -15.07
C ASP A 149 -4.18 5.64 -13.94
N LEU A 150 -4.34 4.94 -12.80
CA LEU A 150 -3.39 5.04 -11.70
C LEU A 150 -2.01 4.47 -12.06
N LEU A 151 -1.96 3.32 -12.75
CA LEU A 151 -0.70 2.76 -13.23
C LEU A 151 -0.05 3.70 -14.25
N ALA A 152 -0.84 4.23 -15.19
CA ALA A 152 -0.33 5.18 -16.18
C ALA A 152 0.22 6.45 -15.50
N ALA A 153 -0.50 7.01 -14.53
CA ALA A 153 -0.05 8.15 -13.74
C ALA A 153 1.24 7.84 -12.96
N ALA A 154 1.33 6.67 -12.34
CA ALA A 154 2.51 6.23 -11.61
C ALA A 154 3.73 6.09 -12.55
N LEU A 155 3.55 5.53 -13.73
CA LEU A 155 4.61 5.40 -14.72
C LEU A 155 5.05 6.75 -15.30
N ALA A 156 4.13 7.70 -15.45
CA ALA A 156 4.45 9.06 -15.94
C ALA A 156 5.34 9.86 -14.97
N THR A 157 5.44 9.48 -13.69
CA THR A 157 6.30 10.16 -12.71
C THR A 157 7.79 9.95 -12.93
N ASN A 158 8.20 8.99 -13.78
CA ASN A 158 9.59 8.55 -13.94
C ASN A 158 10.26 8.07 -12.65
N SER A 159 9.48 7.64 -11.65
CA SER A 159 9.98 6.98 -10.45
C SER A 159 10.70 5.68 -10.82
N ARG A 160 11.79 5.34 -10.12
CA ARG A 160 12.66 4.22 -10.50
C ARG A 160 11.94 2.89 -10.60
N ARG A 161 10.87 2.73 -9.80
CA ARG A 161 10.12 1.48 -9.70
C ARG A 161 8.65 1.77 -9.44
N VAL A 162 7.78 1.05 -10.17
CA VAL A 162 6.35 0.97 -9.85
C VAL A 162 6.03 -0.49 -9.54
N VAL A 163 5.34 -0.73 -8.44
CA VAL A 163 4.96 -2.07 -7.96
C VAL A 163 3.45 -2.12 -7.82
N VAL A 164 2.81 -3.06 -8.50
CA VAL A 164 1.37 -3.28 -8.42
C VAL A 164 1.11 -4.66 -7.82
N LYS A 165 0.43 -4.70 -6.70
CA LYS A 165 -0.03 -5.95 -6.09
C LYS A 165 -1.33 -6.39 -6.73
N ARG A 166 -1.40 -7.66 -7.13
CA ARG A 166 -2.54 -8.25 -7.85
C ARG A 166 -2.91 -9.60 -7.29
N PRO A 167 -4.14 -10.11 -7.54
CA PRO A 167 -4.45 -11.51 -7.32
C PRO A 167 -3.53 -12.40 -8.16
N LEU A 168 -3.26 -13.61 -7.65
CA LEU A 168 -2.41 -14.57 -8.37
C LEU A 168 -3.01 -14.96 -9.73
N VAL A 169 -4.35 -15.09 -9.78
CA VAL A 169 -5.12 -15.43 -10.98
C VAL A 169 -5.85 -14.19 -11.45
N GLY A 170 -5.56 -13.74 -12.64
CA GLY A 170 -6.13 -12.56 -13.27
C GLY A 170 -5.23 -12.12 -14.41
N GLY A 171 -5.82 -11.58 -15.46
CA GLY A 171 -5.08 -11.09 -16.63
C GLY A 171 -4.08 -9.98 -16.26
N ASP A 172 -3.12 -9.76 -17.14
CA ASP A 172 -2.34 -8.54 -17.12
C ASP A 172 -3.33 -7.45 -17.54
N SER A 173 -3.64 -6.53 -16.63
CA SER A 173 -4.54 -5.45 -17.00
C SER A 173 -3.79 -4.50 -17.90
N GLU A 174 -4.45 -4.13 -18.99
CA GLU A 174 -4.28 -2.86 -19.66
C GLU A 174 -3.05 -2.72 -20.56
N GLY A 175 -2.63 -3.80 -21.19
CA GLY A 175 -1.72 -3.72 -22.34
C GLY A 175 -0.24 -3.44 -22.03
N MET A 176 0.11 -3.21 -20.75
CA MET A 176 1.51 -3.00 -20.37
C MET A 176 2.03 -4.18 -19.54
N ALA A 177 2.88 -5.01 -20.13
CA ALA A 177 3.52 -6.12 -19.44
C ALA A 177 4.52 -5.62 -18.39
N PRO A 178 4.54 -6.19 -17.17
CA PRO A 178 5.57 -5.88 -16.18
C PRO A 178 6.94 -6.44 -16.64
N HIS A 179 8.02 -5.83 -16.18
CA HIS A 179 9.37 -6.33 -16.45
C HIS A 179 9.60 -7.71 -15.82
N TYR A 180 9.05 -7.92 -14.63
CA TYR A 180 9.01 -9.23 -13.97
C TYR A 180 7.92 -9.28 -12.87
N GLN A 181 7.63 -10.48 -12.41
CA GLN A 181 6.64 -10.75 -11.40
C GLN A 181 7.23 -11.52 -10.22
N LEU A 182 6.79 -11.17 -9.01
CA LEU A 182 7.04 -11.97 -7.80
C LEU A 182 5.73 -12.59 -7.34
N LYS A 183 5.65 -13.92 -7.28
CA LYS A 183 4.42 -14.65 -6.96
C LYS A 183 4.42 -15.17 -5.52
N ALA A 184 3.32 -14.93 -4.80
CA ALA A 184 2.99 -15.50 -3.50
C ALA A 184 1.89 -16.56 -3.66
N LYS A 185 1.39 -17.12 -2.54
CA LYS A 185 0.32 -18.14 -2.57
C LYS A 185 -1.02 -17.61 -3.10
N ALA A 186 -1.36 -16.36 -2.78
CA ALA A 186 -2.68 -15.75 -3.09
C ALA A 186 -2.59 -14.46 -3.90
N SER A 187 -1.41 -13.89 -4.05
CA SER A 187 -1.18 -12.63 -4.75
C SER A 187 0.12 -12.68 -5.55
N ARG A 188 0.27 -11.72 -6.46
CA ARG A 188 1.53 -11.46 -7.15
C ARG A 188 1.84 -9.98 -7.07
N PHE A 189 3.08 -9.62 -7.27
CA PHE A 189 3.54 -8.26 -7.47
C PHE A 189 4.05 -8.14 -8.90
N ASP A 190 3.47 -7.23 -9.66
CA ASP A 190 3.93 -6.87 -11.00
C ASP A 190 4.88 -5.68 -10.87
N ILE A 191 6.10 -5.81 -11.37
CA ILE A 191 7.17 -4.83 -11.19
C ILE A 191 7.51 -4.17 -12.53
N TYR A 192 7.42 -2.84 -12.55
CA TYR A 192 7.80 -1.98 -13.66
C TYR A 192 9.04 -1.18 -13.24
N LEU A 193 10.11 -1.30 -14.01
CA LEU A 193 11.36 -0.57 -13.79
C LEU A 193 11.44 0.60 -14.75
N GLN A 194 11.86 1.74 -14.24
CA GLN A 194 12.13 2.91 -15.08
C GLN A 194 13.57 3.37 -14.81
N ASN A 195 14.26 3.73 -15.85
CA ASN A 195 15.54 4.43 -15.72
C ASN A 195 15.20 5.90 -15.46
N PRO A 196 15.47 6.45 -14.25
CA PRO A 196 15.33 7.87 -14.05
C PRO A 196 16.25 8.56 -15.08
N ALA A 197 15.67 9.48 -15.86
CA ALA A 197 16.47 10.32 -16.73
C ALA A 197 17.55 10.99 -15.87
N THR A 198 18.80 10.76 -16.20
CA THR A 198 19.93 11.50 -15.62
C THR A 198 19.79 12.95 -16.05
N HIS A 199 19.30 13.80 -15.15
CA HIS A 199 19.33 15.25 -15.30
C HIS A 199 20.58 15.79 -14.61
#